data_2fc82c62263a003bd7b77d9f13a767ad
#
_entry.id   2fc82c62263a003bd7b77d9f13a767ad
#
_cell.length_a   1.000
_cell.length_b   1.000
_cell.length_c   1.000
_cell.angle_alpha   90.00
_cell.angle_beta   90.00
_cell.angle_gamma   90.00
#
_symmetry.space_group_name_H-M   'P 1'
#
loop_
_entity.id
_entity.type
_entity.pdbx_description
1 polymer ?
#
loop_
_entity_poly.entity_id
_entity_poly.type
_entity_poly.pdbx_seq_one_letter_code
_entity_poly.pdbx_strand_id
1 'polypeptide(L)'
;MECGQSFVIAKMNTRNVDFVSIFYPQRKSNLRGDTMKKLSFLSALCGAAMGFGAVASANAATTLEAVKAKGFVQCGVSQGLPGFSNADDSGKWTGLDVDLCRAVAAAVFGDAEKVKYSPLSAKQRFTALSSGEIDILSRNTTWTMTRDTQLGLNFAGVNYYDGQGMMVPTALGVKSATELDGANICTNTGTTTELNITDYFRTNGMSFNLVAFEKADEVVAAYDAGRCDVYTTDRSGLAAQRGKLTQPDSHVVLPEIISKEPLGPVVRQGDDQWFNIVRWSLNAMINAEELGISSSNVNMKKFQSNLAPSVARLIGKEGKFGEELGLSNDWAYNIIMQVGNYGESYEKHVGLNTPLKLARGVNSLWSKGGILYAAPIR
;
A
#
# COMPACT_ATOMS: atom_id res chain seq x y z
N MET A 1 -36.17 22.00 -30.13
CA MET A 1 -36.07 20.61 -29.63
C MET A 1 -35.26 20.66 -28.34
N GLU A 2 -35.96 20.72 -27.22
CA GLU A 2 -35.34 20.78 -25.89
C GLU A 2 -35.29 19.37 -25.31
N CYS A 3 -34.11 18.93 -24.95
CA CYS A 3 -33.88 17.64 -24.38
C CYS A 3 -34.04 17.73 -22.85
N GLY A 4 -35.17 17.26 -22.34
CA GLY A 4 -35.44 17.17 -20.90
C GLY A 4 -34.73 15.93 -20.33
N GLN A 5 -33.89 16.11 -19.33
CA GLN A 5 -33.32 15.00 -18.58
C GLN A 5 -34.32 14.43 -17.57
N SER A 6 -34.67 13.16 -17.73
CA SER A 6 -35.49 12.40 -16.79
C SER A 6 -34.59 11.60 -15.85
N PHE A 7 -34.70 11.82 -14.56
CA PHE A 7 -34.08 10.96 -13.54
C PHE A 7 -35.12 9.94 -13.05
N VAL A 8 -34.77 8.65 -13.12
CA VAL A 8 -35.57 7.55 -12.59
C VAL A 8 -34.98 7.14 -11.25
N ILE A 9 -35.75 7.25 -10.19
CA ILE A 9 -35.39 6.73 -8.86
C ILE A 9 -36.16 5.43 -8.64
N ALA A 10 -35.45 4.32 -8.49
CA ALA A 10 -36.01 3.02 -8.14
C ALA A 10 -36.06 2.84 -6.61
N LYS A 11 -37.23 2.56 -6.07
CA LYS A 11 -37.40 2.13 -4.67
C LYS A 11 -37.70 0.65 -4.68
N MET A 12 -36.79 -0.14 -4.16
CA MET A 12 -36.96 -1.60 -4.02
C MET A 12 -37.88 -1.93 -2.84
N ASN A 13 -38.95 -2.64 -3.10
CA ASN A 13 -39.70 -3.38 -2.08
C ASN A 13 -39.78 -4.85 -2.53
N THR A 14 -39.75 -5.74 -1.59
CA THR A 14 -39.37 -7.18 -1.72
C THR A 14 -40.30 -8.06 -2.53
N ARG A 15 -41.29 -7.53 -3.26
CA ARG A 15 -42.21 -8.36 -4.08
C ARG A 15 -42.67 -7.77 -5.42
N ASN A 16 -42.52 -6.49 -5.70
CA ASN A 16 -42.88 -5.92 -7.03
C ASN A 16 -42.07 -4.64 -7.31
N VAL A 17 -41.71 -4.39 -8.57
CA VAL A 17 -41.07 -3.17 -9.02
C VAL A 17 -42.14 -2.30 -9.69
N ASP A 18 -42.62 -1.29 -9.00
CA ASP A 18 -43.51 -0.30 -9.57
C ASP A 18 -42.74 0.95 -9.95
N PHE A 19 -42.83 1.37 -11.22
CA PHE A 19 -42.24 2.61 -11.71
C PHE A 19 -43.28 3.74 -11.57
N VAL A 20 -43.00 4.70 -10.70
CA VAL A 20 -43.81 5.92 -10.56
C VAL A 20 -43.08 7.09 -11.21
N SER A 21 -43.68 7.66 -12.25
CA SER A 21 -43.19 8.89 -12.88
C SER A 21 -43.80 10.11 -12.19
N ILE A 22 -42.97 10.92 -11.55
CA ILE A 22 -43.41 12.16 -10.90
C ILE A 22 -43.09 13.34 -11.83
N PHE A 23 -44.10 14.00 -12.35
CA PHE A 23 -43.98 15.26 -13.09
C PHE A 23 -44.05 16.45 -12.15
N TYR A 24 -43.02 17.29 -12.12
CA TYR A 24 -43.06 18.60 -11.47
C TYR A 24 -43.46 19.68 -12.48
N PRO A 25 -44.47 20.52 -12.21
CA PRO A 25 -44.84 21.62 -13.10
C PRO A 25 -43.83 22.78 -12.94
N GLN A 26 -43.30 23.22 -14.06
CA GLN A 26 -42.48 24.43 -14.16
C GLN A 26 -43.36 25.67 -13.88
N ARG A 27 -42.95 26.47 -12.91
CA ARG A 27 -43.58 27.76 -12.58
C ARG A 27 -43.10 28.82 -13.56
N LYS A 28 -43.97 29.26 -14.47
CA LYS A 28 -43.72 30.41 -15.35
C LYS A 28 -43.77 31.69 -14.52
N SER A 29 -42.67 32.42 -14.45
CA SER A 29 -42.68 33.81 -13.95
C SER A 29 -43.01 34.77 -15.09
N ASN A 30 -44.20 35.37 -15.06
CA ASN A 30 -44.57 36.50 -15.89
C ASN A 30 -43.90 37.76 -15.36
N LEU A 31 -43.02 38.36 -16.14
CA LEU A 31 -42.65 39.77 -16.01
C LEU A 31 -43.19 40.52 -17.22
N ARG A 32 -44.18 41.38 -16.93
CA ARG A 32 -44.78 42.33 -17.87
C ARG A 32 -43.77 43.43 -18.20
N GLY A 33 -43.83 43.85 -19.46
CA GLY A 33 -43.07 44.92 -20.05
C GLY A 33 -43.38 46.30 -19.54
N ASP A 34 -42.54 47.22 -19.85
CA ASP A 34 -42.94 48.47 -20.50
C ASP A 34 -41.70 49.30 -20.95
N THR A 35 -41.96 49.90 -22.07
CA THR A 35 -41.44 51.16 -22.66
C THR A 35 -40.12 51.17 -23.39
N MET A 36 -40.27 51.25 -24.72
CA MET A 36 -39.32 51.78 -25.70
C MET A 36 -38.92 53.23 -25.39
N LYS A 37 -37.65 53.58 -25.52
CA LYS A 37 -37.21 54.85 -26.12
C LYS A 37 -35.96 54.65 -26.96
N LYS A 38 -36.07 55.08 -28.19
CA LYS A 38 -35.04 55.13 -29.24
C LYS A 38 -33.92 56.08 -28.84
N LEU A 39 -32.69 55.70 -29.07
CA LEU A 39 -31.66 56.64 -29.53
C LEU A 39 -30.64 55.92 -30.43
N SER A 40 -30.38 56.60 -31.54
CA SER A 40 -29.58 56.13 -32.67
C SER A 40 -28.11 56.44 -32.51
N PHE A 41 -27.28 55.66 -33.22
CA PHE A 41 -25.95 55.95 -33.77
C PHE A 41 -24.77 56.32 -32.87
N LEU A 42 -23.79 55.44 -32.78
CA LEU A 42 -22.46 55.73 -33.28
C LEU A 42 -21.66 54.42 -33.47
N SER A 43 -21.26 54.19 -34.72
CA SER A 43 -20.36 53.11 -35.12
C SER A 43 -18.94 53.41 -34.60
N ALA A 44 -18.37 52.52 -33.78
CA ALA A 44 -16.92 52.50 -33.57
C ALA A 44 -16.42 51.08 -33.85
N LEU A 45 -15.67 50.93 -34.89
CA LEU A 45 -14.83 49.76 -35.20
C LEU A 45 -13.85 49.59 -34.06
N CYS A 46 -14.03 48.52 -33.25
CA CYS A 46 -12.93 47.96 -32.48
C CYS A 46 -12.70 46.54 -32.96
N GLY A 47 -11.57 46.36 -33.63
CA GLY A 47 -11.09 45.07 -34.10
C GLY A 47 -10.96 44.09 -32.90
N ALA A 48 -11.76 43.05 -32.95
CA ALA A 48 -11.59 41.91 -32.04
C ALA A 48 -10.33 41.12 -32.47
N ALA A 49 -9.18 41.46 -31.89
CA ALA A 49 -8.06 40.54 -31.83
C ALA A 49 -8.50 39.33 -30.97
N MET A 50 -8.95 38.27 -31.65
CA MET A 50 -9.08 36.97 -31.01
C MET A 50 -7.67 36.48 -30.67
N GLY A 51 -7.20 36.84 -29.47
CA GLY A 51 -6.08 36.16 -28.84
C GLY A 51 -6.51 34.71 -28.58
N PHE A 52 -6.07 33.79 -29.44
CA PHE A 52 -5.98 32.40 -29.10
C PHE A 52 -5.03 32.30 -27.90
N GLY A 53 -5.54 32.45 -26.72
CA GLY A 53 -4.86 32.02 -25.50
C GLY A 53 -4.66 30.51 -25.61
N ALA A 54 -3.47 30.09 -26.00
CA ALA A 54 -3.05 28.72 -25.81
C ALA A 54 -3.24 28.44 -24.32
N VAL A 55 -4.29 27.70 -23.98
CA VAL A 55 -4.43 27.11 -22.66
C VAL A 55 -3.30 26.08 -22.60
N ALA A 56 -2.14 26.52 -22.14
CA ALA A 56 -1.08 25.60 -21.74
C ALA A 56 -1.71 24.71 -20.66
N SER A 57 -2.10 23.50 -21.01
CA SER A 57 -2.40 22.46 -20.04
C SER A 57 -1.14 22.35 -19.19
N ALA A 58 -1.15 22.93 -18.00
CA ALA A 58 -0.11 22.67 -17.03
C ALA A 58 -0.18 21.16 -16.74
N ASN A 59 0.63 20.37 -17.42
CA ASN A 59 0.83 18.99 -17.04
C ASN A 59 1.33 19.02 -15.60
N ALA A 60 0.55 18.51 -14.68
CA ALA A 60 1.01 18.30 -13.31
C ALA A 60 2.30 17.48 -13.38
N ALA A 61 3.34 17.91 -12.67
CA ALA A 61 4.60 17.19 -12.63
C ALA A 61 4.34 15.74 -12.23
N THR A 62 4.98 14.79 -12.92
CA THR A 62 4.92 13.37 -12.57
C THR A 62 5.49 13.15 -11.16
N THR A 63 5.14 12.07 -10.50
CA THR A 63 5.70 11.76 -9.18
C THR A 63 7.22 11.62 -9.25
N LEU A 64 7.76 11.05 -10.32
CA LEU A 64 9.22 10.95 -10.52
C LEU A 64 9.89 12.33 -10.57
N GLU A 65 9.32 13.27 -11.30
CA GLU A 65 9.86 14.65 -11.40
C GLU A 65 9.80 15.35 -10.04
N ALA A 66 8.68 15.23 -9.32
CA ALA A 66 8.52 15.79 -7.98
C ALA A 66 9.51 15.19 -6.98
N VAL A 67 9.72 13.87 -7.01
CA VAL A 67 10.69 13.15 -6.19
C VAL A 67 12.10 13.59 -6.50
N LYS A 68 12.47 13.68 -7.79
CA LYS A 68 13.79 14.17 -8.21
C LYS A 68 14.02 15.62 -7.78
N ALA A 69 13.02 16.49 -7.91
CA ALA A 69 13.11 17.90 -7.54
C ALA A 69 13.32 18.09 -6.03
N LYS A 70 12.64 17.31 -5.18
CA LYS A 70 12.81 17.38 -3.72
C LYS A 70 14.04 16.62 -3.20
N GLY A 71 14.64 15.75 -4.03
CA GLY A 71 15.89 15.04 -3.72
C GLY A 71 15.78 13.82 -2.81
N PHE A 72 14.56 13.32 -2.53
CA PHE A 72 14.32 12.12 -1.73
C PHE A 72 12.93 11.51 -2.02
N VAL A 73 12.76 10.24 -1.70
CA VAL A 73 11.46 9.56 -1.70
C VAL A 73 10.78 9.76 -0.33
N GLN A 74 9.53 10.23 -0.29
CA GLN A 74 8.75 10.29 0.93
C GLN A 74 7.95 8.99 1.08
N CYS A 75 8.32 8.17 2.05
CA CYS A 75 7.76 6.84 2.28
C CYS A 75 6.85 6.82 3.51
N GLY A 76 5.59 6.42 3.33
CA GLY A 76 4.68 6.12 4.42
C GLY A 76 4.96 4.73 4.99
N VAL A 77 5.20 4.66 6.30
CA VAL A 77 5.55 3.44 7.03
C VAL A 77 4.65 3.24 8.25
N SER A 78 4.74 2.10 8.94
CA SER A 78 4.05 1.87 10.22
C SER A 78 4.63 2.75 11.32
N GLN A 79 3.86 2.98 12.37
CA GLN A 79 4.28 3.74 13.56
C GLN A 79 5.23 2.96 14.50
N GLY A 80 5.64 1.76 14.11
CA GLY A 80 6.53 0.89 14.87
C GLY A 80 6.06 -0.57 14.80
N LEU A 81 6.47 -1.28 13.74
CA LEU A 81 6.23 -2.71 13.56
C LEU A 81 7.59 -3.40 13.36
N PRO A 82 8.18 -4.00 14.41
CA PRO A 82 9.47 -4.70 14.32
C PRO A 82 9.52 -5.68 13.15
N GLY A 83 10.61 -5.69 12.41
CA GLY A 83 10.81 -6.52 11.22
C GLY A 83 10.21 -5.96 9.93
N PHE A 84 9.23 -5.07 9.99
CA PHE A 84 8.61 -4.44 8.81
C PHE A 84 8.96 -2.96 8.66
N SER A 85 8.62 -2.15 9.64
CA SER A 85 9.05 -0.75 9.72
C SER A 85 9.10 -0.29 11.17
N ASN A 86 10.31 -0.14 11.67
CA ASN A 86 10.55 0.26 13.05
C ASN A 86 11.77 1.19 13.11
N ALA A 87 11.64 2.29 13.85
CA ALA A 87 12.78 3.15 14.18
C ALA A 87 13.44 2.61 15.45
N ASP A 88 14.77 2.64 15.48
CA ASP A 88 15.53 2.43 16.69
C ASP A 88 15.64 3.74 17.53
N ASP A 89 16.29 3.67 18.69
CA ASP A 89 16.45 4.80 19.60
C ASP A 89 17.26 5.97 18.99
N SER A 90 18.03 5.71 17.92
CA SER A 90 18.73 6.74 17.16
C SER A 90 17.87 7.39 16.07
N GLY A 91 16.63 6.90 15.88
CA GLY A 91 15.73 7.33 14.83
C GLY A 91 16.01 6.66 13.47
N LYS A 92 16.88 5.67 13.39
CA LYS A 92 17.16 4.91 12.18
C LYS A 92 16.07 3.88 11.94
N TRP A 93 15.43 3.99 10.76
CA TRP A 93 14.40 3.05 10.32
C TRP A 93 14.97 1.77 9.73
N THR A 94 14.36 0.64 10.07
CA THR A 94 14.73 -0.69 9.59
C THR A 94 13.50 -1.56 9.37
N GLY A 95 13.61 -2.56 8.50
CA GLY A 95 12.55 -3.53 8.23
C GLY A 95 12.31 -3.79 6.74
N LEU A 96 11.51 -4.81 6.45
CA LEU A 96 11.19 -5.26 5.09
C LEU A 96 10.51 -4.16 4.25
N ASP A 97 9.57 -3.43 4.85
CA ASP A 97 8.89 -2.30 4.22
C ASP A 97 9.83 -1.10 4.00
N VAL A 98 10.74 -0.88 4.93
CA VAL A 98 11.78 0.16 4.86
C VAL A 98 12.77 -0.14 3.74
N ASP A 99 13.25 -1.38 3.64
CA ASP A 99 14.19 -1.79 2.60
C ASP A 99 13.58 -1.61 1.20
N LEU A 100 12.27 -1.81 1.02
CA LEU A 100 11.62 -1.51 -0.25
C LEU A 100 11.64 -0.01 -0.59
N CYS A 101 11.41 0.88 0.37
CA CYS A 101 11.53 2.32 0.14
C CYS A 101 12.96 2.73 -0.18
N ARG A 102 13.95 2.11 0.49
CA ARG A 102 15.38 2.28 0.20
C ARG A 102 15.74 1.76 -1.20
N ALA A 103 15.12 0.66 -1.64
CA ALA A 103 15.29 0.13 -2.99
C ALA A 103 14.79 1.12 -4.05
N VAL A 104 13.63 1.73 -3.85
CA VAL A 104 13.11 2.78 -4.74
C VAL A 104 14.04 4.01 -4.76
N ALA A 105 14.53 4.44 -3.61
CA ALA A 105 15.50 5.54 -3.53
C ALA A 105 16.83 5.21 -4.25
N ALA A 106 17.36 4.00 -4.06
CA ALA A 106 18.55 3.52 -4.78
C ALA A 106 18.34 3.48 -6.29
N ALA A 107 17.15 3.07 -6.75
CA ALA A 107 16.79 3.06 -8.17
C ALA A 107 16.76 4.47 -8.77
N VAL A 108 16.16 5.43 -8.08
CA VAL A 108 15.91 6.79 -8.57
C VAL A 108 17.18 7.66 -8.47
N PHE A 109 17.89 7.56 -7.37
CA PHE A 109 19.01 8.46 -7.03
C PHE A 109 20.39 7.80 -7.07
N GLY A 110 20.47 6.48 -7.19
CA GLY A 110 21.72 5.75 -6.97
C GLY A 110 22.15 5.74 -5.48
N ASP A 111 21.26 6.13 -4.56
CA ASP A 111 21.54 6.28 -3.13
C ASP A 111 20.31 5.85 -2.32
N ALA A 112 20.43 4.75 -1.59
CA ALA A 112 19.37 4.16 -0.76
C ALA A 112 19.01 5.03 0.46
N GLU A 113 19.86 5.99 0.84
CA GLU A 113 19.60 6.89 1.97
C GLU A 113 18.78 8.14 1.56
N LYS A 114 18.50 8.32 0.26
CA LYS A 114 17.62 9.40 -0.25
C LYS A 114 16.13 9.08 -0.01
N VAL A 115 15.79 8.75 1.22
CA VAL A 115 14.43 8.43 1.65
C VAL A 115 14.13 9.10 2.99
N LYS A 116 12.89 9.60 3.14
CA LYS A 116 12.35 10.08 4.42
C LYS A 116 11.09 9.30 4.76
N TYR A 117 10.87 9.05 6.02
CA TYR A 117 9.78 8.23 6.50
C TYR A 117 8.69 9.05 7.19
N SER A 118 7.42 8.76 6.86
CA SER A 118 6.23 9.26 7.54
C SER A 118 5.58 8.10 8.29
N PRO A 119 5.67 8.04 9.62
CA PRO A 119 4.96 7.03 10.40
C PRO A 119 3.45 7.33 10.42
N LEU A 120 2.64 6.42 9.90
CA LEU A 120 1.21 6.58 9.72
C LEU A 120 0.41 5.48 10.43
N SER A 121 -0.73 5.84 11.02
CA SER A 121 -1.70 4.85 11.49
C SER A 121 -2.36 4.11 10.30
N ALA A 122 -3.02 2.98 10.58
CA ALA A 122 -3.76 2.25 9.55
C ALA A 122 -4.88 3.10 8.93
N LYS A 123 -5.47 4.00 9.73
CA LYS A 123 -6.53 4.91 9.29
C LYS A 123 -6.02 6.06 8.42
N GLN A 124 -4.84 6.61 8.73
CA GLN A 124 -4.28 7.80 8.05
C GLN A 124 -3.61 7.49 6.70
N ARG A 125 -3.07 6.27 6.53
CA ARG A 125 -2.16 5.90 5.43
C ARG A 125 -2.69 6.19 4.04
N PHE A 126 -3.98 5.93 3.79
CA PHE A 126 -4.57 6.13 2.46
C PHE A 126 -4.82 7.60 2.15
N THR A 127 -5.22 8.39 3.14
CA THR A 127 -5.38 9.84 3.00
C THR A 127 -4.04 10.50 2.70
N ALA A 128 -2.98 10.14 3.44
CA ALA A 128 -1.63 10.64 3.20
C ALA A 128 -1.11 10.31 1.79
N LEU A 129 -1.39 9.09 1.29
CA LEU A 129 -1.01 8.71 -0.06
C LEU A 129 -1.82 9.49 -1.11
N SER A 130 -3.15 9.57 -0.96
CA SER A 130 -4.03 10.23 -1.92
C SER A 130 -3.80 11.75 -1.98
N SER A 131 -3.45 12.40 -0.86
CA SER A 131 -3.13 13.84 -0.81
C SER A 131 -1.76 14.20 -1.40
N GLY A 132 -0.88 13.21 -1.64
CA GLY A 132 0.48 13.44 -2.07
C GLY A 132 1.46 13.80 -0.94
N GLU A 133 1.07 13.66 0.32
CA GLU A 133 1.97 13.80 1.47
C GLU A 133 3.10 12.77 1.42
N ILE A 134 2.81 11.58 0.91
CA ILE A 134 3.79 10.52 0.65
C ILE A 134 3.77 10.12 -0.83
N ASP A 135 4.92 9.66 -1.35
CA ASP A 135 5.06 9.19 -2.73
C ASP A 135 4.75 7.71 -2.86
N ILE A 136 5.07 6.94 -1.84
CA ILE A 136 4.86 5.50 -1.73
C ILE A 136 4.40 5.17 -0.31
N LEU A 137 3.48 4.23 -0.21
CA LEU A 137 3.08 3.61 1.05
C LEU A 137 3.65 2.19 1.11
N SER A 138 4.63 1.93 1.96
CA SER A 138 5.17 0.60 2.26
C SER A 138 4.98 0.34 3.75
N ARG A 139 3.84 -0.28 4.08
CA ARG A 139 3.33 -0.34 5.45
C ARG A 139 2.39 -1.54 5.61
N ASN A 140 2.90 -2.76 5.49
CA ASN A 140 2.09 -3.99 5.66
C ASN A 140 0.63 -3.78 5.19
N THR A 141 0.45 -3.32 3.94
CA THR A 141 -0.86 -2.93 3.42
C THR A 141 -1.43 -4.04 2.55
N THR A 142 -2.54 -4.61 2.97
CA THR A 142 -3.23 -5.69 2.26
C THR A 142 -3.84 -5.20 0.95
N TRP A 143 -3.53 -5.87 -0.13
CA TRP A 143 -4.17 -5.64 -1.43
C TRP A 143 -5.59 -6.19 -1.42
N THR A 144 -6.58 -5.32 -1.55
CA THR A 144 -7.99 -5.69 -1.65
C THR A 144 -8.64 -4.97 -2.83
N MET A 145 -9.71 -5.55 -3.38
CA MET A 145 -10.45 -4.95 -4.49
C MET A 145 -10.93 -3.53 -4.16
N THR A 146 -11.46 -3.30 -2.97
CA THR A 146 -11.92 -1.97 -2.54
C THR A 146 -10.79 -0.94 -2.55
N ARG A 147 -9.63 -1.29 -2.01
CA ARG A 147 -8.46 -0.40 -1.97
C ARG A 147 -7.93 -0.08 -3.36
N ASP A 148 -7.93 -1.08 -4.23
CA ASP A 148 -7.47 -0.96 -5.62
C ASP A 148 -8.43 -0.12 -6.46
N THR A 149 -9.74 -0.37 -6.38
CA THR A 149 -10.74 0.22 -7.29
C THR A 149 -11.41 1.48 -6.76
N GLN A 150 -11.77 1.53 -5.46
CA GLN A 150 -12.54 2.65 -4.90
C GLN A 150 -11.67 3.77 -4.32
N LEU A 151 -10.47 3.44 -3.85
CA LEU A 151 -9.57 4.43 -3.25
C LEU A 151 -8.58 5.06 -4.25
N GLY A 152 -8.61 4.65 -5.52
CA GLY A 152 -7.70 5.19 -6.54
C GLY A 152 -6.23 4.82 -6.28
N LEU A 153 -5.98 3.58 -5.85
CA LEU A 153 -4.66 3.09 -5.46
C LEU A 153 -4.19 1.97 -6.40
N ASN A 154 -2.88 1.89 -6.61
CA ASN A 154 -2.24 0.79 -7.34
C ASN A 154 -1.29 0.05 -6.42
N PHE A 155 -1.50 -1.26 -6.25
CA PHE A 155 -0.57 -2.14 -5.56
C PHE A 155 0.52 -2.60 -6.53
N ALA A 156 1.77 -2.26 -6.22
CA ALA A 156 2.90 -2.52 -7.11
C ALA A 156 3.49 -3.94 -6.98
N GLY A 157 2.80 -4.82 -6.30
CA GLY A 157 3.15 -6.21 -6.09
C GLY A 157 2.89 -6.63 -4.65
N VAL A 158 3.29 -7.85 -4.31
CA VAL A 158 3.21 -8.38 -2.94
C VAL A 158 4.62 -8.60 -2.43
N ASN A 159 4.97 -7.93 -1.31
CA ASN A 159 6.27 -8.10 -0.66
C ASN A 159 6.20 -9.04 0.55
N TYR A 160 5.00 -9.41 1.00
CA TYR A 160 4.80 -10.41 2.04
C TYR A 160 3.39 -11.03 1.94
N TYR A 161 3.31 -12.33 1.81
CA TYR A 161 2.05 -13.09 1.87
C TYR A 161 1.79 -13.48 3.32
N ASP A 162 0.70 -13.00 3.89
CA ASP A 162 0.30 -13.22 5.27
C ASP A 162 -1.14 -13.71 5.38
N GLY A 163 -1.61 -13.87 6.57
CA GLY A 163 -2.98 -14.15 6.94
C GLY A 163 -3.25 -13.65 8.35
N GLN A 164 -4.50 -13.30 8.63
CA GLN A 164 -4.91 -12.85 9.94
C GLN A 164 -4.93 -14.01 10.93
N GLY A 165 -4.39 -13.78 12.12
CA GLY A 165 -4.39 -14.70 13.25
C GLY A 165 -4.97 -14.07 14.51
N MET A 166 -4.98 -14.87 15.58
CA MET A 166 -5.43 -14.45 16.90
C MET A 166 -4.39 -14.87 17.94
N MET A 167 -3.98 -13.94 18.79
CA MET A 167 -3.07 -14.18 19.90
C MET A 167 -3.86 -14.11 21.20
N VAL A 168 -3.63 -15.06 22.09
CA VAL A 168 -4.31 -15.17 23.39
C VAL A 168 -3.29 -15.44 24.49
N PRO A 169 -3.58 -15.06 25.76
CA PRO A 169 -2.81 -15.53 26.90
C PRO A 169 -2.92 -17.07 27.03
N THR A 170 -1.82 -17.75 27.24
CA THR A 170 -1.80 -19.21 27.44
C THR A 170 -2.70 -19.63 28.62
N ALA A 171 -2.81 -18.76 29.62
CA ALA A 171 -3.67 -18.97 30.79
C ALA A 171 -5.17 -19.05 30.46
N LEU A 172 -5.61 -18.54 29.29
CA LEU A 172 -6.98 -18.65 28.82
C LEU A 172 -7.37 -20.11 28.50
N GLY A 173 -6.38 -20.96 28.21
CA GLY A 173 -6.56 -22.39 27.99
C GLY A 173 -7.16 -22.82 26.67
N VAL A 174 -7.57 -21.85 25.80
CA VAL A 174 -8.16 -22.12 24.48
C VAL A 174 -7.08 -22.58 23.49
N LYS A 175 -7.46 -23.43 22.55
CA LYS A 175 -6.57 -24.00 21.53
C LYS A 175 -7.02 -23.71 20.11
N SER A 176 -8.24 -23.21 19.95
CA SER A 176 -8.87 -22.90 18.66
C SER A 176 -9.62 -21.58 18.74
N ALA A 177 -9.63 -20.84 17.65
CA ALA A 177 -10.41 -19.62 17.49
C ALA A 177 -11.93 -19.84 17.63
N THR A 178 -12.41 -21.07 17.44
CA THR A 178 -13.83 -21.45 17.64
C THR A 178 -14.23 -21.53 19.10
N GLU A 179 -13.29 -21.46 20.03
CA GLU A 179 -13.54 -21.45 21.49
C GLU A 179 -13.66 -20.00 22.04
N LEU A 180 -13.63 -18.98 21.19
CA LEU A 180 -13.58 -17.57 21.57
C LEU A 180 -14.96 -16.88 21.57
N ASP A 181 -16.09 -17.62 21.69
CA ASP A 181 -17.42 -17.02 21.75
C ASP A 181 -17.55 -16.07 22.96
N GLY A 182 -18.04 -14.85 22.71
CA GLY A 182 -18.19 -13.80 23.73
C GLY A 182 -16.91 -13.03 24.09
N ALA A 183 -15.76 -13.33 23.47
CA ALA A 183 -14.49 -12.74 23.82
C ALA A 183 -14.41 -11.22 23.52
N ASN A 184 -13.60 -10.50 24.30
CA ASN A 184 -13.19 -9.14 24.02
C ASN A 184 -11.96 -9.17 23.09
N ILE A 185 -12.07 -8.58 21.90
CA ILE A 185 -11.05 -8.67 20.87
C ILE A 185 -10.49 -7.29 20.56
N CYS A 186 -9.18 -7.12 20.78
CA CYS A 186 -8.44 -5.93 20.46
C CYS A 186 -7.90 -5.97 19.01
N THR A 187 -8.04 -4.87 18.27
CA THR A 187 -7.43 -4.67 16.94
C THR A 187 -7.24 -3.19 16.60
N ASN A 188 -6.66 -2.92 15.44
CA ASN A 188 -6.56 -1.55 14.90
C ASN A 188 -7.75 -1.22 13.99
N THR A 189 -8.31 -0.02 14.16
CA THR A 189 -9.35 0.52 13.26
C THR A 189 -8.79 0.84 11.87
N GLY A 190 -9.64 0.76 10.83
CA GLY A 190 -9.27 1.04 9.44
C GLY A 190 -8.45 -0.07 8.77
N THR A 191 -8.57 -1.29 9.27
CA THR A 191 -7.85 -2.47 8.79
C THR A 191 -8.80 -3.49 8.14
N THR A 192 -8.25 -4.38 7.32
CA THR A 192 -8.94 -5.62 6.89
C THR A 192 -9.27 -6.51 8.08
N THR A 193 -8.40 -6.49 9.09
CA THR A 193 -8.53 -7.27 10.33
C THR A 193 -9.87 -7.03 11.04
N GLU A 194 -10.28 -5.75 11.14
CA GLU A 194 -11.56 -5.34 11.74
C GLU A 194 -12.77 -5.94 11.00
N LEU A 195 -12.68 -6.01 9.67
CA LEU A 195 -13.73 -6.58 8.82
C LEU A 195 -13.74 -8.13 8.89
N ASN A 196 -12.57 -8.74 8.75
CA ASN A 196 -12.43 -10.19 8.70
C ASN A 196 -12.84 -10.86 10.03
N ILE A 197 -12.50 -10.25 11.17
CA ILE A 197 -12.91 -10.80 12.47
C ILE A 197 -14.43 -10.82 12.61
N THR A 198 -15.10 -9.77 12.15
CA THR A 198 -16.57 -9.69 12.13
C THR A 198 -17.18 -10.79 11.27
N ASP A 199 -16.62 -11.00 10.08
CA ASP A 199 -17.09 -12.04 9.17
C ASP A 199 -16.84 -13.45 9.72
N TYR A 200 -15.67 -13.69 10.32
CA TYR A 200 -15.32 -14.98 10.91
C TYR A 200 -16.26 -15.37 12.04
N PHE A 201 -16.50 -14.47 13.00
CA PHE A 201 -17.38 -14.74 14.14
C PHE A 201 -18.83 -14.95 13.67
N ARG A 202 -19.34 -14.11 12.77
CA ARG A 202 -20.66 -14.27 12.18
C ARG A 202 -20.83 -15.63 11.47
N THR A 203 -19.82 -16.04 10.68
CA THR A 203 -19.87 -17.30 9.95
C THR A 203 -19.88 -18.52 10.87
N ASN A 204 -19.22 -18.43 12.03
CA ASN A 204 -19.17 -19.50 13.01
C ASN A 204 -20.30 -19.41 14.06
N GLY A 205 -21.25 -18.46 13.90
CA GLY A 205 -22.37 -18.29 14.84
C GLY A 205 -21.95 -17.82 16.24
N MET A 206 -20.80 -17.16 16.32
CA MET A 206 -20.21 -16.66 17.56
C MET A 206 -20.44 -15.15 17.72
N SER A 207 -20.47 -14.68 18.96
CA SER A 207 -20.48 -13.28 19.35
C SER A 207 -19.09 -12.81 19.82
N PHE A 208 -18.83 -11.52 19.82
CA PHE A 208 -17.62 -10.92 20.39
C PHE A 208 -17.82 -9.43 20.66
N ASN A 209 -16.96 -8.85 21.50
CA ASN A 209 -16.88 -7.43 21.74
C ASN A 209 -15.62 -6.86 21.09
N LEU A 210 -15.80 -6.00 20.06
CA LEU A 210 -14.69 -5.39 19.39
C LEU A 210 -14.17 -4.17 20.16
N VAL A 211 -12.86 -4.14 20.44
CA VAL A 211 -12.15 -3.01 21.06
C VAL A 211 -11.10 -2.53 20.07
N ALA A 212 -11.43 -1.49 19.31
CA ALA A 212 -10.59 -0.98 18.24
C ALA A 212 -9.86 0.30 18.65
N PHE A 213 -8.55 0.39 18.32
CA PHE A 213 -7.68 1.53 18.58
C PHE A 213 -7.06 2.06 17.29
N GLU A 214 -6.69 3.33 17.27
CA GLU A 214 -6.03 3.91 16.10
C GLU A 214 -4.54 3.54 16.06
N LYS A 215 -3.85 3.54 17.20
CA LYS A 215 -2.41 3.26 17.29
C LYS A 215 -2.16 1.81 17.69
N ALA A 216 -1.14 1.19 17.08
CA ALA A 216 -0.77 -0.18 17.39
C ALA A 216 -0.29 -0.37 18.84
N ASP A 217 0.44 0.62 19.38
CA ASP A 217 0.91 0.56 20.77
C ASP A 217 -0.23 0.65 21.79
N GLU A 218 -1.35 1.31 21.46
CA GLU A 218 -2.56 1.33 22.29
C GLU A 218 -3.23 -0.05 22.33
N VAL A 219 -3.23 -0.77 21.19
CA VAL A 219 -3.73 -2.17 21.13
C VAL A 219 -2.88 -3.06 22.02
N VAL A 220 -1.54 -2.99 21.86
CA VAL A 220 -0.59 -3.77 22.67
C VAL A 220 -0.79 -3.50 24.15
N ALA A 221 -0.84 -2.23 24.56
CA ALA A 221 -1.00 -1.83 25.96
C ALA A 221 -2.35 -2.32 26.54
N ALA A 222 -3.44 -2.21 25.78
CA ALA A 222 -4.75 -2.67 26.21
C ALA A 222 -4.82 -4.18 26.37
N TYR A 223 -4.23 -4.93 25.45
CA TYR A 223 -4.15 -6.37 25.48
C TYR A 223 -3.24 -6.86 26.62
N ASP A 224 -2.04 -6.28 26.78
CA ASP A 224 -1.09 -6.62 27.84
C ASP A 224 -1.65 -6.36 29.26
N ALA A 225 -2.48 -5.31 29.39
CA ALA A 225 -3.21 -5.00 30.61
C ALA A 225 -4.45 -5.91 30.87
N GLY A 226 -4.72 -6.90 30.02
CA GLY A 226 -5.87 -7.81 30.16
C GLY A 226 -7.23 -7.17 29.85
N ARG A 227 -7.27 -6.03 29.16
CA ARG A 227 -8.53 -5.41 28.72
C ARG A 227 -9.22 -6.21 27.62
N CYS A 228 -8.44 -6.97 26.84
CA CYS A 228 -8.93 -7.85 25.80
C CYS A 228 -8.41 -9.27 26.03
N ASP A 229 -9.25 -10.25 25.72
CA ASP A 229 -8.91 -11.68 25.77
C ASP A 229 -8.07 -12.09 24.57
N VAL A 230 -8.25 -11.37 23.44
CA VAL A 230 -7.64 -11.66 22.14
C VAL A 230 -7.03 -10.40 21.54
N TYR A 231 -5.82 -10.53 20.99
CA TYR A 231 -5.26 -9.56 20.04
C TYR A 231 -5.26 -10.17 18.63
N THR A 232 -5.89 -9.50 17.66
CA THR A 232 -5.95 -9.96 16.26
C THR A 232 -5.36 -8.96 15.30
N THR A 233 -4.50 -9.45 14.43
CA THR A 233 -3.90 -8.78 13.26
C THR A 233 -3.23 -9.83 12.36
N ASP A 234 -2.46 -9.42 11.35
CA ASP A 234 -1.61 -10.30 10.55
C ASP A 234 -0.73 -11.17 11.47
N ARG A 235 -0.53 -12.44 11.13
CA ARG A 235 0.28 -13.37 11.95
C ARG A 235 1.73 -12.87 12.13
N SER A 236 2.31 -12.30 11.09
CA SER A 236 3.63 -11.65 11.19
C SER A 236 3.60 -10.45 12.13
N GLY A 237 2.51 -9.68 12.10
CA GLY A 237 2.26 -8.58 13.01
C GLY A 237 2.11 -9.06 14.47
N LEU A 238 1.40 -10.16 14.72
CA LEU A 238 1.32 -10.77 16.05
C LEU A 238 2.68 -11.21 16.58
N ALA A 239 3.52 -11.81 15.71
CA ALA A 239 4.89 -12.19 16.08
C ALA A 239 5.72 -10.96 16.47
N ALA A 240 5.59 -9.85 15.71
CA ALA A 240 6.27 -8.59 16.00
C ALA A 240 5.80 -7.95 17.30
N GLN A 241 4.49 -7.87 17.51
CA GLN A 241 3.89 -7.21 18.69
C GLN A 241 4.03 -8.04 19.98
N ARG A 242 4.08 -9.38 19.86
CA ARG A 242 4.32 -10.25 21.01
C ARG A 242 5.63 -9.90 21.73
N GLY A 243 6.66 -9.52 20.98
CA GLY A 243 7.94 -9.09 21.55
C GLY A 243 7.88 -7.82 22.41
N LYS A 244 6.78 -7.05 22.32
CA LYS A 244 6.56 -5.83 23.14
C LYS A 244 5.77 -6.08 24.41
N LEU A 245 5.19 -7.27 24.58
CA LEU A 245 4.43 -7.62 25.77
C LEU A 245 5.34 -7.79 27.00
N THR A 246 4.80 -7.54 28.19
CA THR A 246 5.51 -7.72 29.46
C THR A 246 5.98 -9.17 29.65
N GLN A 247 5.18 -10.14 29.20
CA GLN A 247 5.49 -11.57 29.27
C GLN A 247 5.25 -12.27 27.93
N PRO A 248 6.12 -12.08 26.93
CA PRO A 248 5.90 -12.58 25.56
C PRO A 248 5.63 -14.09 25.48
N ASP A 249 6.31 -14.89 26.32
CA ASP A 249 6.23 -16.36 26.31
C ASP A 249 4.93 -16.88 26.95
N SER A 250 4.20 -16.02 27.67
CA SER A 250 2.87 -16.35 28.24
C SER A 250 1.73 -16.19 27.23
N HIS A 251 2.03 -15.93 25.96
CA HIS A 251 1.04 -15.72 24.90
C HIS A 251 1.29 -16.65 23.71
N VAL A 252 0.21 -17.15 23.11
CA VAL A 252 0.25 -18.05 21.96
C VAL A 252 -0.61 -17.49 20.81
N VAL A 253 -0.11 -17.67 19.58
CA VAL A 253 -0.91 -17.42 18.38
C VAL A 253 -1.63 -18.71 18.01
N LEU A 254 -2.96 -18.66 17.95
CA LEU A 254 -3.81 -19.79 17.59
C LEU A 254 -3.51 -20.29 16.17
N PRO A 255 -3.78 -21.56 15.86
CA PRO A 255 -3.40 -22.18 14.59
C PRO A 255 -4.17 -21.62 13.38
N GLU A 256 -5.38 -21.11 13.57
CA GLU A 256 -6.24 -20.67 12.49
C GLU A 256 -5.68 -19.45 11.76
N ILE A 257 -5.84 -19.47 10.42
CA ILE A 257 -5.62 -18.34 9.52
C ILE A 257 -6.98 -18.00 8.92
N ILE A 258 -7.54 -16.87 9.30
CA ILE A 258 -8.93 -16.53 8.98
C ILE A 258 -9.09 -15.66 7.74
N SER A 259 -7.99 -15.21 7.12
CA SER A 259 -8.01 -14.42 5.89
C SER A 259 -6.74 -14.61 5.05
N LYS A 260 -6.79 -14.09 3.82
CA LYS A 260 -5.61 -13.87 2.99
C LYS A 260 -5.20 -12.41 3.07
N GLU A 261 -3.95 -12.17 3.44
CA GLU A 261 -3.39 -10.83 3.57
C GLU A 261 -2.15 -10.69 2.64
N PRO A 262 -2.36 -10.45 1.32
CA PRO A 262 -1.25 -10.14 0.42
C PRO A 262 -0.80 -8.69 0.67
N LEU A 263 0.29 -8.53 1.40
CA LEU A 263 0.82 -7.22 1.78
C LEU A 263 1.74 -6.68 0.69
N GLY A 264 1.62 -5.41 0.35
CA GLY A 264 2.46 -4.84 -0.67
C GLY A 264 2.55 -3.31 -0.68
N PRO A 265 3.51 -2.77 -1.45
CA PRO A 265 3.67 -1.34 -1.64
C PRO A 265 2.54 -0.77 -2.51
N VAL A 266 2.15 0.45 -2.19
CA VAL A 266 1.01 1.12 -2.82
C VAL A 266 1.43 2.50 -3.30
N VAL A 267 0.95 2.88 -4.48
CA VAL A 267 1.08 4.23 -5.05
C VAL A 267 -0.29 4.76 -5.49
N ARG A 268 -0.38 6.05 -5.79
CA ARG A 268 -1.58 6.64 -6.40
C ARG A 268 -1.79 6.09 -7.81
N GLN A 269 -3.05 5.96 -8.24
CA GLN A 269 -3.39 5.71 -9.65
C GLN A 269 -3.10 6.95 -10.51
N GLY A 270 -2.93 6.71 -11.83
CA GLY A 270 -2.75 7.76 -12.82
C GLY A 270 -1.31 8.19 -13.08
N ASP A 271 -0.31 7.54 -12.43
CA ASP A 271 1.11 7.71 -12.72
C ASP A 271 1.76 6.35 -12.97
N ASP A 272 1.62 5.87 -14.20
CA ASP A 272 2.12 4.56 -14.61
C ASP A 272 3.64 4.45 -14.53
N GLN A 273 4.37 5.57 -14.75
CA GLN A 273 5.82 5.58 -14.64
C GLN A 273 6.25 5.33 -13.20
N TRP A 274 5.68 6.06 -12.23
CA TRP A 274 6.00 5.87 -10.82
C TRP A 274 5.60 4.47 -10.32
N PHE A 275 4.42 4.01 -10.73
CA PHE A 275 3.96 2.65 -10.44
C PHE A 275 4.94 1.59 -10.96
N ASN A 276 5.42 1.74 -12.20
CA ASN A 276 6.40 0.83 -12.78
C ASN A 276 7.75 0.87 -12.06
N ILE A 277 8.22 2.04 -11.64
CA ILE A 277 9.45 2.15 -10.85
C ILE A 277 9.35 1.36 -9.54
N VAL A 278 8.25 1.53 -8.79
CA VAL A 278 8.04 0.82 -7.52
C VAL A 278 7.90 -0.70 -7.75
N ARG A 279 7.10 -1.09 -8.75
CA ARG A 279 6.90 -2.50 -9.13
C ARG A 279 8.22 -3.17 -9.52
N TRP A 280 8.99 -2.53 -10.40
CA TRP A 280 10.23 -3.12 -10.88
C TRP A 280 11.34 -3.09 -9.83
N SER A 281 11.31 -2.16 -8.88
CA SER A 281 12.21 -2.21 -7.72
C SER A 281 11.99 -3.47 -6.87
N LEU A 282 10.73 -3.83 -6.58
CA LEU A 282 10.42 -5.09 -5.91
C LEU A 282 10.81 -6.30 -6.76
N ASN A 283 10.43 -6.29 -8.06
CA ASN A 283 10.77 -7.38 -8.96
C ASN A 283 12.28 -7.57 -9.13
N ALA A 284 13.07 -6.50 -9.11
CA ALA A 284 14.52 -6.58 -9.17
C ALA A 284 15.10 -7.30 -7.94
N MET A 285 14.59 -7.02 -6.75
CA MET A 285 15.01 -7.70 -5.52
C MET A 285 14.68 -9.20 -5.58
N ILE A 286 13.49 -9.57 -6.05
CA ILE A 286 13.07 -10.98 -6.17
C ILE A 286 13.86 -11.70 -7.26
N ASN A 287 13.99 -11.11 -8.45
CA ASN A 287 14.80 -11.67 -9.55
C ASN A 287 16.27 -11.85 -9.13
N ALA A 288 16.83 -10.92 -8.35
CA ALA A 288 18.19 -11.03 -7.83
C ALA A 288 18.35 -12.26 -6.92
N GLU A 289 17.41 -12.53 -6.02
CA GLU A 289 17.41 -13.74 -5.21
C GLU A 289 17.35 -15.00 -6.07
N GLU A 290 16.44 -15.02 -7.07
CA GLU A 290 16.28 -16.17 -7.98
C GLU A 290 17.54 -16.45 -8.79
N LEU A 291 18.23 -15.40 -9.24
CA LEU A 291 19.47 -15.50 -10.02
C LEU A 291 20.72 -15.67 -9.16
N GLY A 292 20.60 -15.75 -7.82
CA GLY A 292 21.71 -15.86 -6.91
C GLY A 292 22.62 -14.63 -6.85
N ILE A 293 22.05 -13.45 -7.15
CA ILE A 293 22.74 -12.17 -7.06
C ILE A 293 22.40 -11.52 -5.71
N SER A 294 23.44 -11.11 -4.98
CA SER A 294 23.31 -10.54 -3.63
C SER A 294 24.16 -9.29 -3.49
N SER A 295 23.97 -8.56 -2.39
CA SER A 295 24.78 -7.40 -2.05
C SER A 295 26.29 -7.73 -1.99
N SER A 296 26.63 -8.95 -1.57
CA SER A 296 28.02 -9.42 -1.45
C SER A 296 28.69 -9.76 -2.78
N ASN A 297 27.92 -10.10 -3.83
CA ASN A 297 28.49 -10.56 -5.09
C ASN A 297 28.19 -9.67 -6.30
N VAL A 298 27.20 -8.80 -6.25
CA VAL A 298 26.76 -7.98 -7.40
C VAL A 298 27.88 -7.09 -7.95
N ASN A 299 28.73 -6.56 -7.08
CA ASN A 299 29.83 -5.71 -7.50
C ASN A 299 30.86 -6.50 -8.34
N MET A 300 31.24 -7.71 -7.90
CA MET A 300 32.11 -8.60 -8.67
C MET A 300 31.46 -8.96 -10.02
N LYS A 301 30.16 -9.23 -10.05
CA LYS A 301 29.41 -9.53 -11.29
C LYS A 301 29.42 -8.34 -12.26
N LYS A 302 29.41 -7.09 -11.77
CA LYS A 302 29.46 -5.89 -12.63
C LYS A 302 30.74 -5.85 -13.50
N PHE A 303 31.85 -6.37 -13.01
CA PHE A 303 33.12 -6.41 -13.76
C PHE A 303 33.36 -7.70 -14.55
N GLN A 304 32.54 -8.73 -14.36
CA GLN A 304 32.67 -10.02 -15.04
C GLN A 304 32.24 -9.88 -16.51
N SER A 305 33.01 -10.44 -17.47
CA SER A 305 32.69 -10.36 -18.92
C SER A 305 31.65 -11.38 -19.36
N ASN A 306 31.73 -12.63 -18.87
CA ASN A 306 30.82 -13.72 -19.27
C ASN A 306 29.71 -13.89 -18.22
N LEU A 307 28.59 -13.23 -18.43
CA LEU A 307 27.41 -13.33 -17.59
C LEU A 307 26.27 -14.05 -18.33
N ALA A 308 25.45 -14.78 -17.57
CA ALA A 308 24.15 -15.18 -18.11
C ALA A 308 23.35 -13.94 -18.53
N PRO A 309 22.65 -13.97 -19.68
CA PRO A 309 21.93 -12.79 -20.21
C PRO A 309 20.94 -12.18 -19.20
N SER A 310 20.27 -13.01 -18.40
CA SER A 310 19.34 -12.54 -17.34
C SER A 310 20.08 -11.72 -16.27
N VAL A 311 21.27 -12.16 -15.87
CA VAL A 311 22.10 -11.41 -14.91
C VAL A 311 22.62 -10.12 -15.54
N ALA A 312 23.09 -10.17 -16.81
CA ALA A 312 23.58 -8.99 -17.49
C ALA A 312 22.50 -7.90 -17.63
N ARG A 313 21.27 -8.28 -17.94
CA ARG A 313 20.11 -7.37 -17.96
C ARG A 313 19.80 -6.81 -16.58
N LEU A 314 19.72 -7.66 -15.55
CA LEU A 314 19.42 -7.22 -14.19
C LEU A 314 20.39 -6.15 -13.69
N ILE A 315 21.69 -6.31 -13.96
CA ILE A 315 22.72 -5.38 -13.47
C ILE A 315 23.07 -4.25 -14.46
N GLY A 316 22.25 -4.08 -15.52
CA GLY A 316 22.38 -2.98 -16.48
C GLY A 316 23.57 -3.06 -17.44
N LYS A 317 24.09 -4.28 -17.73
CA LYS A 317 25.13 -4.50 -18.72
C LYS A 317 24.58 -4.84 -20.11
N GLU A 318 23.32 -5.21 -20.20
CA GLU A 318 22.60 -5.52 -21.44
C GLU A 318 21.21 -4.88 -21.40
N GLY A 319 20.77 -4.28 -22.51
CA GLY A 319 19.49 -3.58 -22.64
C GLY A 319 19.51 -2.17 -22.07
N LYS A 320 18.36 -1.50 -22.18
CA LYS A 320 18.13 -0.10 -21.75
C LYS A 320 16.96 0.02 -20.78
N PHE A 321 16.77 -0.98 -19.95
CA PHE A 321 15.59 -1.10 -19.06
C PHE A 321 15.50 0.05 -18.02
N GLY A 322 16.62 0.64 -17.64
CA GLY A 322 16.61 1.84 -16.80
C GLY A 322 16.06 3.06 -17.56
N GLU A 323 16.50 3.28 -18.80
CA GLU A 323 16.02 4.38 -19.64
C GLU A 323 14.49 4.29 -19.87
N GLU A 324 13.95 3.07 -20.06
CA GLU A 324 12.50 2.81 -20.20
C GLU A 324 11.71 3.22 -18.96
N LEU A 325 12.32 3.16 -17.76
CA LEU A 325 11.75 3.64 -16.50
C LEU A 325 12.03 5.13 -16.25
N GLY A 326 12.83 5.81 -17.10
CA GLY A 326 13.31 7.18 -16.86
C GLY A 326 14.41 7.25 -15.80
N LEU A 327 15.16 6.15 -15.61
CA LEU A 327 16.23 5.97 -14.63
C LEU A 327 17.57 5.64 -15.32
N SER A 328 18.63 5.58 -14.52
CA SER A 328 19.91 5.01 -14.97
C SER A 328 19.77 3.52 -15.25
N ASN A 329 20.54 2.98 -16.21
CA ASN A 329 20.58 1.54 -16.44
C ASN A 329 21.16 0.74 -15.26
N ASP A 330 21.83 1.40 -14.33
CA ASP A 330 22.34 0.82 -13.09
C ASP A 330 21.30 0.76 -11.96
N TRP A 331 20.03 1.10 -12.22
CA TRP A 331 18.97 1.17 -11.20
C TRP A 331 18.85 -0.09 -10.34
N ALA A 332 18.80 -1.28 -10.93
CA ALA A 332 18.67 -2.55 -10.20
C ALA A 332 20.01 -2.97 -9.56
N TYR A 333 21.14 -2.69 -10.21
CA TYR A 333 22.46 -2.85 -9.60
C TYR A 333 22.57 -2.03 -8.30
N ASN A 334 22.14 -0.76 -8.31
CA ASN A 334 22.15 0.12 -7.15
C ASN A 334 21.27 -0.40 -6.02
N ILE A 335 20.09 -0.96 -6.34
CA ILE A 335 19.21 -1.62 -5.36
C ILE A 335 19.97 -2.77 -4.68
N ILE A 336 20.48 -3.70 -5.47
CA ILE A 336 21.08 -4.93 -4.94
C ILE A 336 22.35 -4.60 -4.15
N MET A 337 23.17 -3.67 -4.62
CA MET A 337 24.40 -3.28 -3.95
C MET A 337 24.17 -2.67 -2.57
N GLN A 338 23.12 -1.85 -2.42
CA GLN A 338 22.91 -1.04 -1.21
C GLN A 338 21.87 -1.62 -0.26
N VAL A 339 20.90 -2.37 -0.79
CA VAL A 339 19.78 -2.93 0.00
C VAL A 339 19.87 -4.45 0.06
N GLY A 340 20.35 -5.09 -1.01
CA GLY A 340 20.37 -6.53 -1.18
C GLY A 340 19.23 -7.05 -2.04
N ASN A 341 19.16 -8.38 -2.16
CA ASN A 341 18.03 -9.07 -2.78
C ASN A 341 16.90 -9.28 -1.76
N TYR A 342 15.75 -9.79 -2.22
CA TYR A 342 14.60 -10.02 -1.34
C TYR A 342 14.91 -11.01 -0.21
N GLY A 343 15.63 -12.09 -0.48
CA GLY A 343 16.03 -13.07 0.53
C GLY A 343 16.90 -12.47 1.61
N GLU A 344 17.88 -11.63 1.24
CA GLU A 344 18.74 -10.92 2.21
C GLU A 344 17.90 -10.01 3.11
N SER A 345 16.98 -9.23 2.54
CA SER A 345 16.09 -8.34 3.32
C SER A 345 15.17 -9.15 4.24
N TYR A 346 14.57 -10.25 3.73
CA TYR A 346 13.72 -11.14 4.53
C TYR A 346 14.47 -11.72 5.74
N GLU A 347 15.61 -12.39 5.49
CA GLU A 347 16.38 -13.06 6.55
C GLU A 347 16.92 -12.08 7.60
N LYS A 348 17.29 -10.87 7.16
CA LYS A 348 17.80 -9.81 8.05
C LYS A 348 16.73 -9.28 8.99
N HIS A 349 15.47 -9.16 8.54
CA HIS A 349 14.46 -8.42 9.28
C HIS A 349 13.41 -9.31 9.94
N VAL A 350 13.01 -10.41 9.31
CA VAL A 350 11.92 -11.27 9.80
C VAL A 350 12.28 -12.76 9.87
N GLY A 351 13.39 -13.17 9.26
CA GLY A 351 13.81 -14.56 9.12
C GLY A 351 14.09 -15.29 10.44
N LEU A 352 14.47 -16.57 10.32
CA LEU A 352 14.64 -17.49 11.47
C LEU A 352 15.67 -17.03 12.50
N ASN A 353 16.66 -16.24 12.09
CA ASN A 353 17.71 -15.72 12.97
C ASN A 353 17.35 -14.37 13.62
N THR A 354 16.13 -13.89 13.42
CA THR A 354 15.61 -12.66 14.05
C THR A 354 14.75 -13.00 15.27
N PRO A 355 14.41 -12.02 16.11
CA PRO A 355 13.45 -12.22 17.20
C PRO A 355 12.07 -12.70 16.73
N LEU A 356 11.67 -12.41 15.48
CA LEU A 356 10.38 -12.82 14.90
C LEU A 356 10.37 -14.30 14.51
N LYS A 357 11.49 -14.84 14.10
CA LYS A 357 11.68 -16.26 13.72
C LYS A 357 10.68 -16.76 12.68
N LEU A 358 10.36 -15.93 11.70
CA LEU A 358 9.39 -16.30 10.65
C LEU A 358 10.07 -17.13 9.57
N ALA A 359 9.54 -18.34 9.36
CA ALA A 359 9.94 -19.16 8.23
C ALA A 359 9.38 -18.58 6.93
N ARG A 360 10.12 -18.74 5.83
CA ARG A 360 9.69 -18.24 4.51
C ARG A 360 8.33 -18.78 4.09
N GLY A 361 8.09 -20.08 4.21
CA GLY A 361 6.84 -20.71 3.82
C GLY A 361 6.41 -20.30 2.41
N VAL A 362 5.20 -19.79 2.27
CA VAL A 362 4.65 -19.26 0.99
C VAL A 362 5.45 -18.05 0.46
N ASN A 363 6.20 -17.36 1.30
CA ASN A 363 7.11 -16.27 0.91
C ASN A 363 8.45 -16.77 0.34
N SER A 364 8.63 -18.08 0.17
CA SER A 364 9.74 -18.64 -0.61
C SER A 364 9.51 -18.38 -2.10
N LEU A 365 10.63 -18.36 -2.87
CA LEU A 365 10.55 -18.31 -4.32
C LEU A 365 9.71 -19.49 -4.88
N TRP A 366 9.03 -19.28 -5.99
CA TRP A 366 8.28 -20.31 -6.69
C TRP A 366 9.12 -21.56 -6.98
N SER A 367 10.40 -21.39 -7.31
CA SER A 367 11.36 -22.48 -7.55
C SER A 367 11.80 -23.22 -6.28
N LYS A 368 11.42 -22.72 -5.09
CA LYS A 368 11.70 -23.30 -3.76
C LYS A 368 10.43 -23.67 -2.99
N GLY A 369 9.31 -23.88 -3.71
CA GLY A 369 8.03 -24.33 -3.14
C GLY A 369 7.16 -23.22 -2.53
N GLY A 370 7.49 -21.95 -2.71
CA GLY A 370 6.64 -20.81 -2.35
C GLY A 370 5.83 -20.29 -3.52
N ILE A 371 5.29 -19.09 -3.36
CA ILE A 371 4.51 -18.39 -4.40
C ILE A 371 5.10 -17.03 -4.77
N LEU A 372 6.28 -16.70 -4.25
CA LEU A 372 6.95 -15.46 -4.62
C LEU A 372 7.49 -15.60 -6.05
N TYR A 373 6.89 -14.84 -6.96
CA TYR A 373 7.13 -14.91 -8.40
C TYR A 373 7.25 -13.49 -8.97
N ALA A 374 8.39 -13.15 -9.55
CA ALA A 374 8.61 -11.86 -10.19
C ALA A 374 8.62 -11.99 -11.72
N ALA A 375 8.12 -10.94 -12.39
CA ALA A 375 8.23 -10.84 -13.84
C ALA A 375 9.72 -10.73 -14.25
N PRO A 376 10.16 -11.36 -15.36
CA PRO A 376 11.54 -11.30 -15.82
C PRO A 376 11.86 -9.93 -16.44
N ILE A 377 13.09 -9.45 -16.23
CA ILE A 377 13.63 -8.26 -16.92
C ILE A 377 14.07 -8.71 -18.33
N ARG A 378 13.25 -8.34 -19.34
CA ARG A 378 13.45 -8.81 -20.68
C ARG A 378 12.94 -7.84 -21.78
#